data_ee21f8eda0bfc641ba277b9fef748744
#
_entry.id   ee21f8eda0bfc641ba277b9fef748744
#
_cell.length_a   1.000
_cell.length_b   1.000
_cell.length_c   1.000
_cell.angle_alpha   90.00
_cell.angle_beta   90.00
_cell.angle_gamma   90.00
#
_symmetry.space_group_name_H-M   'P 1'
#
loop_
_entity.id
_entity.type
_entity.pdbx_description
1 polymer ?
#
loop_
_entity_poly.entity_id
_entity_poly.type
_entity_poly.pdbx_seq_one_letter_code
_entity_poly.pdbx_strand_id
1 'polypeptide(L)'
;MKIKFAHISDVHLGAWRSERMNKLGYKAFEEVVNNVIKENVDFVIISGDLYDVSNPNVEVIDLATRELKKLKDLEIPVYGIMGSHDFSPSNKSMVRPLITAGLFIDVWDPELDDDNKIRLNFLIDPKTNIKLTGLRARKRSLEIEEYQELDRQTLEAEKGPKIFILHTMLSELKPKEFKDMESAPKSLLPQNFDYYAGGHLHKLLPEKLKVDGVTLQVNEKNNIIYPGCVFPTDFRELERVKHGGFCLVSGEIRGEKLVLKVKFNPVKVIDIINIVLNCNDKSVSEVLDQLRHELSNRDCQDKIVTVRLFGILSSGKTYDIKSNELIQKLKENGAYEVFINKNALTTVEYQAISVSTGESNEEIEATLIKEHASQVKIKNFPTDKIEKKIHQLLVSLGSERQIGTKVMDYNDSLKQTFLSIFEIHKTKERKQ
;
A
#
# COMPACT_ATOMS: atom_id res chain seq x y z
N MET A 1 31.62 6.78 -20.95
CA MET A 1 30.57 6.03 -21.65
C MET A 1 29.23 6.60 -21.22
N LYS A 2 28.31 6.87 -22.15
CA LYS A 2 26.92 7.27 -21.81
C LYS A 2 26.14 6.06 -21.34
N ILE A 3 25.26 6.27 -20.38
CA ILE A 3 24.39 5.23 -19.82
C ILE A 3 22.97 5.76 -19.67
N LYS A 4 22.01 4.85 -19.76
CA LYS A 4 20.60 5.13 -19.51
C LYS A 4 19.94 3.90 -18.91
N PHE A 5 19.22 4.04 -17.80
CA PHE A 5 18.45 2.95 -17.21
C PHE A 5 17.11 3.41 -16.67
N ALA A 6 16.18 2.50 -16.55
CA ALA A 6 14.90 2.75 -15.90
C ALA A 6 14.90 2.21 -14.47
N HIS A 7 14.37 2.98 -13.53
CA HIS A 7 14.16 2.56 -12.15
C HIS A 7 12.66 2.51 -11.86
N ILE A 8 12.16 1.33 -11.63
CA ILE A 8 10.76 0.97 -11.36
C ILE A 8 10.72 0.42 -9.93
N SER A 9 9.64 0.67 -9.19
CA SER A 9 9.37 0.03 -7.90
C SER A 9 7.88 -0.16 -7.68
N ASP A 10 7.52 -1.01 -6.75
CA ASP A 10 6.17 -1.11 -6.21
C ASP A 10 5.11 -1.25 -7.31
N VAL A 11 5.30 -2.27 -8.18
CA VAL A 11 4.39 -2.53 -9.31
C VAL A 11 3.07 -3.07 -8.84
N HIS A 12 3.09 -3.94 -7.81
CA HIS A 12 1.93 -4.53 -7.17
C HIS A 12 0.90 -5.11 -8.14
N LEU A 13 1.35 -5.94 -9.05
CA LEU A 13 0.45 -6.62 -9.98
C LEU A 13 -0.58 -7.46 -9.22
N GLY A 14 -1.87 -7.16 -9.43
CA GLY A 14 -2.97 -7.85 -8.76
C GLY A 14 -3.47 -7.20 -7.47
N ALA A 15 -3.09 -5.94 -7.14
CA ALA A 15 -3.41 -5.26 -5.89
C ALA A 15 -4.91 -5.06 -5.64
N TRP A 16 -5.71 -4.94 -6.69
CA TRP A 16 -7.12 -4.64 -6.53
C TRP A 16 -8.00 -5.89 -6.50
N ARG A 17 -9.03 -5.88 -5.65
CA ARG A 17 -10.08 -6.91 -5.67
C ARG A 17 -10.97 -6.80 -6.92
N SER A 18 -11.08 -5.59 -7.49
CA SER A 18 -11.82 -5.34 -8.72
C SER A 18 -10.98 -5.72 -9.93
N GLU A 19 -11.46 -6.62 -10.77
CA GLU A 19 -10.80 -7.00 -12.03
C GLU A 19 -10.61 -5.79 -12.95
N ARG A 20 -11.58 -4.86 -12.98
CA ARG A 20 -11.47 -3.61 -13.77
C ARG A 20 -10.28 -2.77 -13.33
N MET A 21 -10.06 -2.63 -12.01
CA MET A 21 -8.93 -1.90 -11.47
C MET A 21 -7.60 -2.61 -11.71
N ASN A 22 -7.57 -3.95 -11.60
CA ASN A 22 -6.38 -4.73 -11.93
C ASN A 22 -5.97 -4.53 -13.40
N LYS A 23 -6.92 -4.51 -14.34
CA LYS A 23 -6.65 -4.22 -15.76
C LYS A 23 -5.96 -2.86 -15.97
N LEU A 24 -6.28 -1.86 -15.16
CA LEU A 24 -5.57 -0.57 -15.20
C LEU A 24 -4.13 -0.68 -14.68
N GLY A 25 -3.91 -1.40 -13.58
CA GLY A 25 -2.56 -1.68 -13.08
C GLY A 25 -1.72 -2.45 -14.10
N TYR A 26 -2.31 -3.44 -14.78
CA TYR A 26 -1.66 -4.20 -15.85
C TYR A 26 -1.29 -3.29 -17.03
N LYS A 27 -2.24 -2.46 -17.49
CA LYS A 27 -2.00 -1.49 -18.54
C LYS A 27 -0.92 -0.47 -18.16
N ALA A 28 -0.88 -0.04 -16.90
CA ALA A 28 0.17 0.86 -16.42
C ALA A 28 1.55 0.20 -16.50
N PHE A 29 1.69 -1.06 -16.12
CA PHE A 29 2.95 -1.79 -16.25
C PHE A 29 3.34 -2.02 -17.71
N GLU A 30 2.41 -2.40 -18.57
CA GLU A 30 2.62 -2.50 -20.03
C GLU A 30 3.13 -1.17 -20.61
N GLU A 31 2.54 -0.04 -20.23
CA GLU A 31 2.97 1.28 -20.68
C GLU A 31 4.37 1.64 -20.16
N VAL A 32 4.72 1.26 -18.91
CA VAL A 32 6.09 1.41 -18.40
C VAL A 32 7.07 0.65 -19.28
N VAL A 33 6.81 -0.64 -19.54
CA VAL A 33 7.69 -1.48 -20.37
C VAL A 33 7.83 -0.91 -21.78
N ASN A 34 6.72 -0.49 -22.40
CA ASN A 34 6.74 0.11 -23.74
C ASN A 34 7.56 1.42 -23.77
N ASN A 35 7.42 2.27 -22.74
CA ASN A 35 8.21 3.49 -22.63
C ASN A 35 9.71 3.21 -22.42
N VAL A 36 10.03 2.22 -21.59
CA VAL A 36 11.41 1.75 -21.35
C VAL A 36 12.07 1.28 -22.65
N ILE A 37 11.35 0.48 -23.44
CA ILE A 37 11.82 0.01 -24.76
C ILE A 37 12.05 1.20 -25.71
N LYS A 38 11.09 2.14 -25.77
CA LYS A 38 11.18 3.33 -26.62
C LYS A 38 12.39 4.22 -26.25
N GLU A 39 12.69 4.31 -24.94
CA GLU A 39 13.84 5.08 -24.44
C GLU A 39 15.17 4.38 -24.71
N ASN A 40 15.18 3.14 -25.16
CA ASN A 40 16.38 2.35 -25.45
C ASN A 40 17.38 2.37 -24.30
N VAL A 41 16.93 1.89 -23.14
CA VAL A 41 17.74 1.85 -21.93
C VAL A 41 18.76 0.71 -21.97
N ASP A 42 19.83 0.83 -21.22
CA ASP A 42 20.85 -0.21 -21.12
C ASP A 42 20.39 -1.37 -20.24
N PHE A 43 19.64 -1.06 -19.18
CA PHE A 43 19.02 -2.04 -18.28
C PHE A 43 17.85 -1.41 -17.50
N VAL A 44 17.11 -2.26 -16.81
CA VAL A 44 16.02 -1.88 -15.90
C VAL A 44 16.35 -2.30 -14.48
N ILE A 45 15.99 -1.48 -13.49
CA ILE A 45 15.99 -1.84 -12.07
C ILE A 45 14.54 -1.95 -11.60
N ILE A 46 14.20 -3.05 -10.92
CA ILE A 46 12.94 -3.21 -10.15
C ILE A 46 13.30 -3.36 -8.67
N SER A 47 12.98 -2.33 -7.89
CA SER A 47 13.32 -2.26 -6.47
C SER A 47 12.26 -2.90 -5.57
N GLY A 48 11.80 -4.12 -5.92
CA GLY A 48 10.87 -4.93 -5.14
C GLY A 48 9.39 -4.69 -5.42
N ASP A 49 8.58 -5.54 -4.83
CA ASP A 49 7.12 -5.59 -4.89
C ASP A 49 6.58 -5.59 -6.34
N LEU A 50 7.05 -6.59 -7.12
CA LEU A 50 6.53 -6.85 -8.47
C LEU A 50 5.08 -7.33 -8.38
N TYR A 51 4.78 -8.22 -7.44
CA TYR A 51 3.46 -8.75 -7.16
C TYR A 51 2.89 -8.18 -5.87
N ASP A 52 1.57 -8.02 -5.81
CA ASP A 52 0.89 -7.57 -4.58
C ASP A 52 0.83 -8.65 -3.50
N VAL A 53 0.85 -9.90 -3.89
CA VAL A 53 0.81 -11.06 -3.00
C VAL A 53 1.83 -12.12 -3.44
N SER A 54 2.36 -12.85 -2.47
CA SER A 54 3.37 -13.89 -2.73
C SER A 54 2.88 -15.09 -3.56
N ASN A 55 1.56 -15.23 -3.71
CA ASN A 55 0.93 -16.25 -4.55
C ASN A 55 -0.11 -15.61 -5.46
N PRO A 56 0.31 -14.86 -6.49
CA PRO A 56 -0.58 -14.23 -7.45
C PRO A 56 -1.31 -15.28 -8.31
N ASN A 57 -2.41 -14.90 -8.93
CA ASN A 57 -3.10 -15.76 -9.87
C ASN A 57 -2.28 -15.94 -11.18
N VAL A 58 -2.66 -16.93 -11.99
CA VAL A 58 -1.93 -17.32 -13.20
C VAL A 58 -1.89 -16.17 -14.22
N GLU A 59 -2.96 -15.40 -14.35
CA GLU A 59 -3.05 -14.28 -15.30
C GLU A 59 -2.03 -13.17 -14.96
N VAL A 60 -1.80 -12.93 -13.67
CA VAL A 60 -0.81 -11.95 -13.19
C VAL A 60 0.61 -12.43 -13.50
N ILE A 61 0.88 -13.72 -13.27
CA ILE A 61 2.19 -14.31 -13.58
C ILE A 61 2.45 -14.29 -15.08
N ASP A 62 1.46 -14.64 -15.88
CA ASP A 62 1.55 -14.60 -17.36
C ASP A 62 1.85 -13.18 -17.86
N LEU A 63 1.12 -12.18 -17.34
CA LEU A 63 1.36 -10.78 -17.68
C LEU A 63 2.81 -10.36 -17.36
N ALA A 64 3.28 -10.61 -16.15
CA ALA A 64 4.64 -10.25 -15.75
C ALA A 64 5.67 -10.95 -16.64
N THR A 65 5.47 -12.25 -16.90
CA THR A 65 6.34 -13.05 -17.76
C THR A 65 6.39 -12.48 -19.16
N ARG A 66 5.24 -12.16 -19.75
CA ARG A 66 5.14 -11.62 -21.12
C ARG A 66 5.82 -10.25 -21.23
N GLU A 67 5.60 -9.36 -20.26
CA GLU A 67 6.18 -8.02 -20.31
C GLU A 67 7.71 -8.05 -20.09
N LEU A 68 8.19 -8.83 -19.14
CA LEU A 68 9.64 -8.98 -18.91
C LEU A 68 10.32 -9.71 -20.07
N LYS A 69 9.59 -10.64 -20.75
CA LYS A 69 10.11 -11.30 -21.95
C LYS A 69 10.36 -10.32 -23.09
N LYS A 70 9.53 -9.28 -23.29
CA LYS A 70 9.78 -8.24 -24.31
C LYS A 70 11.14 -7.56 -24.08
N LEU A 71 11.48 -7.26 -22.82
CA LEU A 71 12.77 -6.66 -22.47
C LEU A 71 13.93 -7.63 -22.75
N LYS A 72 13.80 -8.90 -22.34
CA LYS A 72 14.80 -9.92 -22.59
C LYS A 72 15.05 -10.15 -24.09
N ASP A 73 13.99 -10.20 -24.90
CA ASP A 73 14.09 -10.40 -26.34
C ASP A 73 14.81 -9.22 -27.06
N LEU A 74 14.86 -8.06 -26.42
CA LEU A 74 15.60 -6.86 -26.83
C LEU A 74 16.95 -6.69 -26.13
N GLU A 75 17.41 -7.74 -25.42
CA GLU A 75 18.67 -7.73 -24.66
C GLU A 75 18.76 -6.61 -23.62
N ILE A 76 17.62 -6.19 -23.05
CA ILE A 76 17.53 -5.24 -21.93
C ILE A 76 17.39 -6.05 -20.64
N PRO A 77 18.46 -6.24 -19.85
CA PRO A 77 18.40 -6.99 -18.61
C PRO A 77 17.58 -6.27 -17.54
N VAL A 78 16.87 -7.05 -16.71
CA VAL A 78 16.09 -6.56 -15.58
C VAL A 78 16.77 -7.02 -14.29
N TYR A 79 17.41 -6.10 -13.60
CA TYR A 79 18.03 -6.31 -12.30
C TYR A 79 17.06 -5.90 -11.18
N GLY A 80 17.11 -6.57 -10.05
CA GLY A 80 16.27 -6.14 -8.94
C GLY A 80 16.42 -7.00 -7.70
N ILE A 81 15.59 -6.71 -6.73
CA ILE A 81 15.43 -7.46 -5.49
C ILE A 81 13.95 -7.77 -5.29
N MET A 82 13.66 -8.75 -4.46
CA MET A 82 12.29 -9.03 -4.06
C MET A 82 11.87 -8.10 -2.91
N GLY A 83 10.65 -7.57 -3.00
CA GLY A 83 10.04 -6.74 -1.96
C GLY A 83 9.26 -7.54 -0.92
N SER A 84 8.63 -6.86 0.03
CA SER A 84 7.94 -7.49 1.16
C SER A 84 6.69 -8.28 0.76
N HIS A 85 6.05 -7.94 -0.34
CA HIS A 85 4.87 -8.62 -0.90
C HIS A 85 5.22 -9.85 -1.73
N ASP A 86 6.43 -9.89 -2.30
CA ASP A 86 6.88 -10.99 -3.16
C ASP A 86 7.12 -12.31 -2.41
N PHE A 87 7.23 -12.30 -1.06
CA PHE A 87 7.47 -13.47 -0.24
C PHE A 87 6.25 -13.97 0.52
N SER A 88 6.11 -15.30 0.58
CA SER A 88 5.22 -15.96 1.54
C SER A 88 5.87 -16.04 2.94
N PRO A 89 5.09 -16.31 4.00
CA PRO A 89 5.65 -16.56 5.33
C PRO A 89 6.67 -17.72 5.37
N SER A 90 6.57 -18.67 4.43
CA SER A 90 7.52 -19.78 4.27
C SER A 90 8.69 -19.46 3.32
N ASN A 91 8.93 -18.19 3.05
CA ASN A 91 10.03 -17.69 2.19
C ASN A 91 9.98 -18.17 0.72
N LYS A 92 8.78 -18.52 0.24
CA LYS A 92 8.53 -18.86 -1.17
C LYS A 92 8.12 -17.61 -1.94
N SER A 93 8.55 -17.49 -3.19
CA SER A 93 8.22 -16.36 -4.07
C SER A 93 7.93 -16.81 -5.49
N MET A 94 6.93 -16.21 -6.11
CA MET A 94 6.61 -16.40 -7.52
C MET A 94 7.49 -15.55 -8.46
N VAL A 95 8.40 -14.73 -7.94
CA VAL A 95 9.48 -14.10 -8.72
C VAL A 95 10.55 -15.13 -9.10
N ARG A 96 10.76 -16.21 -8.31
CA ARG A 96 11.74 -17.26 -8.61
C ARG A 96 11.61 -17.90 -9.99
N PRO A 97 10.42 -18.24 -10.49
CA PRO A 97 10.26 -18.72 -11.88
C PRO A 97 10.78 -17.73 -12.92
N LEU A 98 10.60 -16.41 -12.69
CA LEU A 98 11.12 -15.38 -13.59
C LEU A 98 12.65 -15.33 -13.55
N ILE A 99 13.26 -15.51 -12.37
CA ILE A 99 14.73 -15.60 -12.23
C ILE A 99 15.24 -16.83 -12.98
N THR A 100 14.64 -18.00 -12.77
CA THR A 100 15.04 -19.25 -13.44
C THR A 100 14.91 -19.14 -14.96
N ALA A 101 13.89 -18.43 -15.46
CA ALA A 101 13.72 -18.15 -16.89
C ALA A 101 14.67 -17.06 -17.43
N GLY A 102 15.47 -16.42 -16.57
CA GLY A 102 16.36 -15.31 -16.92
C GLY A 102 15.61 -14.06 -17.39
N LEU A 103 14.40 -13.84 -16.85
CA LEU A 103 13.59 -12.65 -17.09
C LEU A 103 13.79 -11.60 -16.02
N PHE A 104 14.32 -12.00 -14.87
CA PHE A 104 14.65 -11.17 -13.74
C PHE A 104 15.98 -11.65 -13.15
N ILE A 105 16.87 -10.75 -12.85
CA ILE A 105 18.19 -11.05 -12.29
C ILE A 105 18.22 -10.49 -10.87
N ASP A 106 18.18 -11.41 -9.89
CA ASP A 106 18.24 -11.05 -8.47
C ASP A 106 19.66 -10.62 -8.11
N VAL A 107 19.81 -9.39 -7.61
CA VAL A 107 21.10 -8.85 -7.19
C VAL A 107 21.40 -9.08 -5.71
N TRP A 108 20.47 -9.70 -4.99
CA TRP A 108 20.67 -10.12 -3.60
C TRP A 108 21.41 -11.46 -3.58
N ASP A 109 22.71 -11.39 -3.37
CA ASP A 109 23.63 -12.53 -3.33
C ASP A 109 24.49 -12.47 -2.05
N PRO A 110 23.92 -12.90 -0.91
CA PRO A 110 24.58 -12.83 0.39
C PRO A 110 25.47 -14.04 0.67
N GLU A 111 26.59 -13.78 1.30
CA GLU A 111 27.41 -14.76 1.99
C GLU A 111 27.56 -14.33 3.46
N LEU A 112 27.85 -15.27 4.34
CA LEU A 112 28.25 -14.94 5.73
C LEU A 112 29.76 -14.96 5.80
N ASP A 113 30.34 -13.89 6.36
CA ASP A 113 31.77 -13.84 6.63
C ASP A 113 32.11 -14.60 7.96
N ASP A 114 33.39 -14.64 8.31
CA ASP A 114 33.89 -15.32 9.49
C ASP A 114 33.34 -14.75 10.82
N ASP A 115 32.89 -13.49 10.80
CA ASP A 115 32.26 -12.77 11.92
C ASP A 115 30.70 -12.87 11.91
N ASN A 116 30.13 -13.72 11.06
CA ASN A 116 28.69 -13.86 10.82
C ASN A 116 28.01 -12.57 10.29
N LYS A 117 28.75 -11.65 9.68
CA LYS A 117 28.16 -10.51 8.99
C LYS A 117 27.70 -10.88 7.58
N ILE A 118 26.68 -10.19 7.12
CA ILE A 118 26.16 -10.37 5.76
C ILE A 118 27.05 -9.62 4.78
N ARG A 119 27.79 -10.37 3.97
CA ARG A 119 28.56 -9.86 2.85
C ARG A 119 27.75 -10.01 1.57
N LEU A 120 27.50 -8.92 0.87
CA LEU A 120 26.80 -8.93 -0.42
C LEU A 120 27.81 -8.93 -1.56
N ASN A 121 27.62 -9.84 -2.51
CA ASN A 121 28.39 -9.88 -3.74
C ASN A 121 27.87 -8.82 -4.75
N PHE A 122 28.77 -8.36 -5.62
CA PHE A 122 28.39 -7.45 -6.71
C PHE A 122 28.15 -8.24 -8.00
N LEU A 123 27.00 -7.98 -8.61
CA LEU A 123 26.75 -8.35 -9.98
C LEU A 123 27.23 -7.23 -10.90
N ILE A 124 27.92 -7.55 -11.98
CA ILE A 124 28.46 -6.57 -12.93
C ILE A 124 27.63 -6.65 -14.22
N ASP A 125 27.00 -5.52 -14.59
CA ASP A 125 26.31 -5.44 -15.88
C ASP A 125 27.34 -5.53 -17.04
N PRO A 126 27.21 -6.52 -17.95
CA PRO A 126 28.23 -6.78 -18.96
C PRO A 126 28.38 -5.65 -19.99
N LYS A 127 27.32 -4.86 -20.21
CA LYS A 127 27.32 -3.75 -21.18
C LYS A 127 27.96 -2.47 -20.63
N THR A 128 27.64 -2.16 -19.39
CA THR A 128 28.04 -0.87 -18.77
C THR A 128 29.17 -0.99 -17.77
N ASN A 129 29.50 -2.18 -17.30
CA ASN A 129 30.41 -2.48 -16.19
C ASN A 129 30.00 -1.82 -14.87
N ILE A 130 28.72 -1.44 -14.73
CA ILE A 130 28.16 -0.97 -13.46
C ILE A 130 27.98 -2.15 -12.51
N LYS A 131 28.41 -1.95 -11.28
CA LYS A 131 28.25 -2.92 -10.19
C LYS A 131 26.93 -2.71 -9.50
N LEU A 132 26.13 -3.78 -9.40
CA LEU A 132 24.81 -3.77 -8.74
C LEU A 132 24.85 -4.73 -7.57
N THR A 133 24.32 -4.32 -6.45
CA THR A 133 24.05 -5.16 -5.29
C THR A 133 22.85 -4.60 -4.55
N GLY A 134 22.30 -5.32 -3.58
CA GLY A 134 21.17 -4.83 -2.84
C GLY A 134 20.71 -5.75 -1.72
N LEU A 135 19.89 -5.21 -0.83
CA LEU A 135 19.28 -5.95 0.26
C LEU A 135 17.76 -6.01 0.05
N ARG A 136 17.24 -7.24 -0.03
CA ARG A 136 15.82 -7.50 -0.21
C ARG A 136 15.02 -7.13 1.04
N ALA A 137 13.72 -6.91 0.87
CA ALA A 137 12.83 -6.75 2.01
C ALA A 137 12.54 -8.06 2.74
N ARG A 138 12.09 -7.94 3.97
CA ARG A 138 11.57 -9.03 4.79
C ARG A 138 10.18 -8.70 5.31
N LYS A 139 9.39 -9.71 5.64
CA LYS A 139 8.12 -9.50 6.33
C LYS A 139 8.37 -8.85 7.69
N ARG A 140 7.50 -7.92 8.10
CA ARG A 140 7.56 -7.20 9.39
C ARG A 140 8.85 -6.41 9.58
N SER A 141 9.37 -5.82 8.52
CA SER A 141 10.59 -4.98 8.56
C SER A 141 11.82 -5.66 9.16
N LEU A 142 11.89 -7.01 9.11
CA LEU A 142 13.04 -7.76 9.63
C LEU A 142 14.33 -7.50 8.84
N GLU A 143 14.25 -6.90 7.65
CA GLU A 143 15.43 -6.44 6.91
C GLU A 143 16.24 -5.38 7.67
N ILE A 144 15.66 -4.68 8.65
CA ILE A 144 16.37 -3.69 9.48
C ILE A 144 17.50 -4.37 10.27
N GLU A 145 17.28 -5.58 10.78
CA GLU A 145 18.30 -6.39 11.46
C GLU A 145 19.40 -6.77 10.45
N GLU A 146 19.05 -7.20 9.24
CA GLU A 146 20.03 -7.53 8.18
C GLU A 146 20.89 -6.31 7.81
N TYR A 147 20.34 -5.08 7.80
CA TYR A 147 21.11 -3.85 7.60
C TYR A 147 22.13 -3.59 8.74
N GLN A 148 21.81 -3.98 9.97
CA GLN A 148 22.74 -3.85 11.10
C GLN A 148 23.91 -4.83 11.00
N GLU A 149 23.64 -6.04 10.49
CA GLU A 149 24.61 -7.14 10.33
C GLU A 149 25.41 -7.04 9.01
N LEU A 150 25.11 -6.04 8.17
CA LEU A 150 25.75 -5.89 6.86
C LEU A 150 27.25 -5.53 6.98
N ASP A 151 28.13 -6.26 6.29
CA ASP A 151 29.52 -5.86 6.08
C ASP A 151 29.60 -4.65 5.14
N ARG A 152 29.33 -3.48 5.72
CA ARG A 152 29.35 -2.20 4.99
C ARG A 152 30.75 -1.82 4.55
N GLN A 153 31.79 -2.21 5.33
CA GLN A 153 33.17 -1.81 5.05
C GLN A 153 33.63 -2.37 3.69
N THR A 154 33.37 -3.63 3.40
CA THR A 154 33.67 -4.24 2.11
C THR A 154 32.92 -3.58 0.97
N LEU A 155 31.60 -3.31 1.16
CA LEU A 155 30.77 -2.64 0.15
C LEU A 155 31.25 -1.20 -0.16
N GLU A 156 31.66 -0.47 0.88
CA GLU A 156 32.14 0.92 0.76
C GLU A 156 33.51 1.00 0.14
N ALA A 157 34.38 0.03 0.40
CA ALA A 157 35.73 -0.05 -0.14
C ALA A 157 35.78 -0.41 -1.63
N GLU A 158 34.70 -1.07 -2.14
CA GLU A 158 34.62 -1.46 -3.55
C GLU A 158 34.68 -0.24 -4.47
N LYS A 159 35.58 -0.27 -5.47
CA LYS A 159 35.80 0.83 -6.41
C LYS A 159 34.97 0.72 -7.66
N GLY A 160 34.83 1.84 -8.36
CA GLY A 160 34.13 1.95 -9.63
C GLY A 160 32.65 2.27 -9.48
N PRO A 161 31.92 2.43 -10.62
CA PRO A 161 30.52 2.83 -10.64
C PRO A 161 29.64 1.76 -10.00
N LYS A 162 28.87 2.15 -8.99
CA LYS A 162 28.05 1.17 -8.24
C LYS A 162 26.69 1.71 -7.81
N ILE A 163 25.70 0.82 -7.86
CA ILE A 163 24.28 1.08 -7.51
C ILE A 163 23.89 0.11 -6.39
N PHE A 164 23.24 0.65 -5.35
CA PHE A 164 22.64 -0.14 -4.28
C PHE A 164 21.13 -0.16 -4.42
N ILE A 165 20.53 -1.35 -4.45
CA ILE A 165 19.08 -1.52 -4.54
C ILE A 165 18.53 -1.86 -3.16
N LEU A 166 17.47 -1.17 -2.71
CA LEU A 166 16.88 -1.35 -1.40
C LEU A 166 15.35 -1.36 -1.48
N HIS A 167 14.74 -2.14 -0.59
CA HIS A 167 13.28 -2.12 -0.44
C HIS A 167 12.92 -1.99 1.04
N THR A 168 13.05 -0.78 1.55
CA THR A 168 12.76 -0.43 2.95
C THR A 168 12.46 1.06 3.07
N MET A 169 11.73 1.44 4.12
CA MET A 169 11.48 2.84 4.45
C MET A 169 12.65 3.42 5.24
N LEU A 170 13.17 4.56 4.79
CA LEU A 170 14.22 5.27 5.52
C LEU A 170 13.61 6.31 6.46
N SER A 171 14.08 6.33 7.72
CA SER A 171 13.52 7.18 8.79
C SER A 171 13.51 8.65 8.44
N GLU A 172 14.58 9.14 7.82
CA GLU A 172 14.73 10.54 7.44
C GLU A 172 13.89 10.95 6.22
N LEU A 173 13.38 9.98 5.47
CA LEU A 173 12.52 10.19 4.30
C LEU A 173 11.07 9.80 4.54
N LYS A 174 10.77 9.33 5.76
CA LYS A 174 9.46 8.83 6.15
C LYS A 174 8.41 9.96 6.14
N PRO A 175 7.29 9.79 5.39
CA PRO A 175 6.18 10.72 5.44
C PRO A 175 5.55 10.80 6.85
N LYS A 176 5.02 11.96 7.22
CA LYS A 176 4.41 12.20 8.55
C LYS A 176 3.27 11.23 8.85
N GLU A 177 2.52 10.83 7.84
CA GLU A 177 1.42 9.86 7.94
C GLU A 177 1.87 8.44 8.35
N PHE A 178 3.15 8.13 8.19
CA PHE A 178 3.75 6.83 8.54
C PHE A 178 4.67 6.89 9.77
N LYS A 179 4.54 7.94 10.60
CA LYS A 179 5.43 8.19 11.76
C LYS A 179 5.60 6.96 12.68
N ASP A 180 4.53 6.17 12.84
CA ASP A 180 4.47 5.02 13.75
C ASP A 180 4.93 3.70 13.08
N MET A 181 5.26 3.71 11.77
CA MET A 181 5.77 2.53 11.08
C MET A 181 7.27 2.37 11.34
N GLU A 182 7.73 1.12 11.40
CA GLU A 182 9.15 0.80 11.47
C GLU A 182 9.90 1.29 10.24
N SER A 183 11.14 1.70 10.43
CA SER A 183 11.97 2.26 9.37
C SER A 183 13.44 2.19 9.72
N ALA A 184 14.29 1.98 8.72
CA ALA A 184 15.74 1.95 8.88
C ALA A 184 16.31 3.38 8.90
N PRO A 185 17.20 3.73 9.83
CA PRO A 185 17.93 4.99 9.71
C PRO A 185 18.86 4.95 8.50
N LYS A 186 18.97 6.08 7.77
CA LYS A 186 19.83 6.20 6.60
C LYS A 186 21.30 5.83 6.90
N SER A 187 21.73 5.99 8.14
CA SER A 187 23.09 5.63 8.58
C SER A 187 23.41 4.13 8.49
N LEU A 188 22.42 3.26 8.34
CA LEU A 188 22.61 1.83 8.11
C LEU A 188 22.92 1.49 6.64
N LEU A 189 22.65 2.39 5.70
CA LEU A 189 23.01 2.18 4.30
C LEU A 189 24.52 2.22 4.13
N PRO A 190 25.12 1.31 3.34
CA PRO A 190 26.52 1.41 2.95
C PRO A 190 26.75 2.69 2.16
N GLN A 191 27.86 3.38 2.40
CA GLN A 191 28.18 4.66 1.76
C GLN A 191 28.90 4.45 0.41
N ASN A 192 29.22 5.56 -0.26
CA ASN A 192 29.99 5.61 -1.49
C ASN A 192 29.32 4.96 -2.73
N PHE A 193 28.01 4.75 -2.72
CA PHE A 193 27.26 4.38 -3.91
C PHE A 193 26.82 5.63 -4.69
N ASP A 194 26.88 5.55 -6.01
CA ASP A 194 26.50 6.67 -6.89
C ASP A 194 24.98 6.85 -6.95
N TYR A 195 24.22 5.76 -6.76
CA TYR A 195 22.76 5.73 -6.82
C TYR A 195 22.21 4.68 -5.87
N TYR A 196 21.18 5.04 -5.13
CA TYR A 196 20.41 4.13 -4.29
C TYR A 196 19.00 4.01 -4.88
N ALA A 197 18.69 2.83 -5.40
CA ALA A 197 17.41 2.53 -6.02
C ALA A 197 16.43 2.01 -4.96
N GLY A 198 15.58 2.90 -4.43
CA GLY A 198 14.64 2.62 -3.35
C GLY A 198 13.26 2.14 -3.82
N GLY A 199 12.70 1.17 -3.12
CA GLY A 199 11.30 0.74 -3.19
C GLY A 199 10.66 0.70 -1.81
N HIS A 200 9.43 0.21 -1.69
CA HIS A 200 8.59 0.15 -0.49
C HIS A 200 7.80 1.45 -0.21
N LEU A 201 8.34 2.59 -0.52
CA LEU A 201 7.67 3.86 -0.31
C LEU A 201 6.92 4.26 -1.60
N HIS A 202 5.60 4.11 -1.61
CA HIS A 202 4.73 4.46 -2.74
C HIS A 202 4.63 5.97 -2.97
N LYS A 203 5.72 6.69 -2.74
CA LYS A 203 5.84 8.13 -2.88
C LYS A 203 7.09 8.49 -3.65
N LEU A 204 6.92 9.26 -4.71
CA LEU A 204 8.05 9.77 -5.49
C LEU A 204 8.95 10.67 -4.61
N LEU A 205 10.20 10.30 -4.48
CA LEU A 205 11.23 11.09 -3.81
C LEU A 205 12.51 11.16 -4.67
N PRO A 206 13.21 12.28 -4.67
CA PRO A 206 12.86 13.57 -4.05
C PRO A 206 11.59 14.21 -4.65
N GLU A 207 10.78 14.90 -3.83
CA GLU A 207 9.50 15.49 -4.27
C GLU A 207 9.63 16.48 -5.43
N LYS A 208 10.82 17.07 -5.63
CA LYS A 208 11.10 17.95 -6.78
C LYS A 208 10.87 17.28 -8.13
N LEU A 209 10.98 15.96 -8.20
CA LEU A 209 10.71 15.17 -9.41
C LEU A 209 9.23 15.13 -9.80
N LYS A 210 8.31 15.53 -8.91
CA LYS A 210 6.87 15.62 -9.22
C LYS A 210 6.53 16.75 -10.19
N VAL A 211 7.39 17.74 -10.29
CA VAL A 211 7.17 18.86 -11.21
C VAL A 211 7.42 18.36 -12.62
N ASP A 212 6.42 18.50 -13.49
CA ASP A 212 6.52 18.00 -14.86
C ASP A 212 7.72 18.60 -15.60
N GLY A 213 8.42 17.75 -16.35
CA GLY A 213 9.61 18.13 -17.12
C GLY A 213 10.88 18.37 -16.29
N VAL A 214 10.82 18.32 -14.96
CA VAL A 214 12.00 18.49 -14.11
C VAL A 214 12.95 17.31 -14.24
N THR A 215 14.22 17.64 -14.43
CA THR A 215 15.35 16.71 -14.39
C THR A 215 16.25 17.09 -13.23
N LEU A 216 16.50 16.15 -12.32
CA LEU A 216 17.33 16.37 -11.14
C LEU A 216 18.73 15.81 -11.36
N GLN A 217 19.75 16.63 -11.10
CA GLN A 217 21.14 16.17 -11.05
C GLN A 217 21.34 15.35 -9.77
N VAL A 218 21.79 14.10 -9.91
CA VAL A 218 22.11 13.23 -8.76
C VAL A 218 23.44 13.68 -8.13
N ASN A 219 23.46 13.76 -6.81
CA ASN A 219 24.64 14.08 -6.01
C ASN A 219 24.49 13.44 -4.61
N GLU A 220 25.50 13.50 -3.77
CA GLU A 220 25.52 12.86 -2.44
C GLU A 220 24.34 13.22 -1.52
N LYS A 221 23.68 14.37 -1.75
CA LYS A 221 22.52 14.81 -0.95
C LYS A 221 21.19 14.24 -1.46
N ASN A 222 21.14 13.78 -2.72
CA ASN A 222 19.90 13.38 -3.37
C ASN A 222 20.04 12.12 -4.25
N ASN A 223 21.02 11.25 -3.93
CA ASN A 223 21.25 10.01 -4.67
C ASN A 223 20.34 8.84 -4.25
N ILE A 224 19.47 9.04 -3.28
CA ILE A 224 18.44 8.07 -2.89
C ILE A 224 17.13 8.45 -3.59
N ILE A 225 16.68 7.58 -4.49
CA ILE A 225 15.51 7.81 -5.33
C ILE A 225 14.46 6.75 -5.05
N TYR A 226 13.23 7.16 -4.82
CA TYR A 226 12.05 6.31 -4.78
C TYR A 226 11.11 6.73 -5.91
N PRO A 227 10.86 5.91 -6.91
CA PRO A 227 9.91 6.24 -7.99
C PRO A 227 8.47 6.32 -7.49
N GLY A 228 8.17 5.64 -6.39
CA GLY A 228 6.81 5.37 -5.95
C GLY A 228 6.18 4.20 -6.74
N CYS A 229 4.88 3.98 -6.56
CA CYS A 229 4.18 2.89 -7.24
C CYS A 229 3.97 3.18 -8.74
N VAL A 230 3.86 2.11 -9.54
CA VAL A 230 3.53 2.22 -10.98
C VAL A 230 2.07 2.63 -11.18
N PHE A 231 1.17 2.07 -10.39
CA PHE A 231 -0.26 2.40 -10.36
C PHE A 231 -0.74 2.40 -8.90
N PRO A 232 -1.60 3.33 -8.48
CA PRO A 232 -2.14 3.34 -7.12
C PRO A 232 -2.75 2.00 -6.71
N THR A 233 -2.42 1.51 -5.52
CA THR A 233 -2.83 0.19 -5.02
C THR A 233 -4.02 0.24 -4.08
N ASP A 234 -4.33 1.42 -3.54
CA ASP A 234 -5.47 1.63 -2.64
C ASP A 234 -6.18 2.97 -2.88
N PHE A 235 -7.28 3.19 -2.14
CA PHE A 235 -8.07 4.41 -2.19
C PHE A 235 -7.26 5.68 -1.82
N ARG A 236 -6.36 5.59 -0.83
CA ARG A 236 -5.57 6.75 -0.36
C ARG A 236 -4.55 7.15 -1.42
N GLU A 237 -4.01 6.18 -2.13
CA GLU A 237 -3.07 6.43 -3.21
C GLU A 237 -3.76 7.02 -4.44
N LEU A 238 -4.98 6.56 -4.78
CA LEU A 238 -5.78 7.20 -5.84
C LEU A 238 -5.99 8.69 -5.56
N GLU A 239 -6.22 9.07 -4.30
CA GLU A 239 -6.37 10.48 -3.92
C GLU A 239 -5.06 11.27 -3.98
N ARG A 240 -3.95 10.66 -3.51
CA ARG A 240 -2.68 11.35 -3.24
C ARG A 240 -1.73 11.33 -4.43
N VAL A 241 -1.59 10.18 -5.06
CA VAL A 241 -0.62 9.96 -6.14
C VAL A 241 -1.22 10.28 -7.49
N LYS A 242 -2.49 9.92 -7.72
CA LYS A 242 -3.24 10.01 -8.98
C LYS A 242 -2.63 9.15 -10.09
N HIS A 243 -1.39 9.46 -10.50
CA HIS A 243 -0.66 8.73 -11.54
C HIS A 243 0.68 8.29 -10.98
N GLY A 244 0.94 7.00 -11.01
CA GLY A 244 2.24 6.42 -10.74
C GLY A 244 3.19 6.60 -11.94
N GLY A 245 4.28 5.84 -11.95
CA GLY A 245 5.25 5.91 -13.04
C GLY A 245 6.59 5.29 -12.69
N PHE A 246 7.63 5.76 -13.36
CA PHE A 246 9.00 5.28 -13.16
C PHE A 246 10.01 6.42 -13.32
N CYS A 247 11.22 6.23 -12.83
CA CYS A 247 12.33 7.15 -13.04
C CYS A 247 13.19 6.71 -14.22
N LEU A 248 13.42 7.60 -15.18
CA LEU A 248 14.42 7.44 -16.22
C LEU A 248 15.70 8.12 -15.75
N VAL A 249 16.76 7.34 -15.65
CA VAL A 249 18.07 7.79 -15.22
C VAL A 249 19.01 7.80 -16.41
N SER A 250 19.67 8.92 -16.65
CA SER A 250 20.62 9.07 -17.75
C SER A 250 21.90 9.74 -17.26
N GLY A 251 23.01 9.43 -17.87
CA GLY A 251 24.26 10.02 -17.48
C GLY A 251 25.47 9.43 -18.20
N GLU A 252 26.59 9.51 -17.53
CA GLU A 252 27.85 8.99 -18.05
C GLU A 252 28.78 8.48 -16.94
N ILE A 253 29.61 7.53 -17.29
CA ILE A 253 30.68 7.03 -16.42
C ILE A 253 31.90 7.98 -16.62
N ARG A 254 32.36 8.60 -15.52
CA ARG A 254 33.54 9.45 -15.46
C ARG A 254 34.53 8.88 -14.43
N GLY A 255 35.56 8.22 -14.93
CA GLY A 255 36.47 7.49 -14.03
C GLY A 255 35.76 6.40 -13.28
N GLU A 256 35.83 6.44 -11.96
CA GLU A 256 35.20 5.47 -11.05
C GLU A 256 33.78 5.87 -10.59
N LYS A 257 33.16 6.92 -11.14
CA LYS A 257 31.87 7.47 -10.67
C LYS A 257 30.83 7.59 -11.77
N LEU A 258 29.55 7.57 -11.37
CA LEU A 258 28.43 7.91 -12.23
C LEU A 258 28.07 9.38 -12.06
N VAL A 259 27.95 10.10 -13.17
CA VAL A 259 27.35 11.43 -13.20
C VAL A 259 25.97 11.31 -13.80
N LEU A 260 24.94 11.33 -12.95
CA LEU A 260 23.57 10.96 -13.29
C LEU A 260 22.61 12.13 -13.23
N LYS A 261 21.56 12.03 -14.06
CA LYS A 261 20.37 12.86 -14.01
C LYS A 261 19.14 11.94 -13.95
N VAL A 262 18.17 12.29 -13.14
CA VAL A 262 16.91 11.56 -12.98
C VAL A 262 15.75 12.43 -13.44
N LYS A 263 14.85 11.83 -14.20
CA LYS A 263 13.56 12.40 -14.60
C LYS A 263 12.47 11.41 -14.25
N PHE A 264 11.39 11.87 -13.63
CA PHE A 264 10.20 11.04 -13.44
C PHE A 264 9.36 11.04 -14.72
N ASN A 265 8.92 9.85 -15.13
CA ASN A 265 8.02 9.64 -16.25
C ASN A 265 6.68 9.12 -15.69
N PRO A 266 5.67 10.00 -15.55
CA PRO A 266 4.35 9.58 -15.10
C PRO A 266 3.68 8.68 -16.15
N VAL A 267 2.96 7.66 -15.67
CA VAL A 267 2.14 6.77 -16.52
C VAL A 267 0.68 7.03 -16.22
N LYS A 268 0.01 7.61 -17.22
CA LYS A 268 -1.40 7.99 -17.13
C LYS A 268 -2.26 7.05 -17.97
N VAL A 269 -2.87 6.06 -17.32
CA VAL A 269 -3.76 5.10 -17.99
C VAL A 269 -5.24 5.47 -17.89
N ILE A 270 -5.60 6.31 -16.91
CA ILE A 270 -6.97 6.78 -16.66
C ILE A 270 -6.94 8.09 -15.87
N ASP A 271 -7.95 8.95 -16.06
CA ASP A 271 -8.14 10.13 -15.23
C ASP A 271 -8.83 9.80 -13.91
N ILE A 272 -8.47 10.54 -12.84
CA ILE A 272 -9.02 10.38 -11.50
C ILE A 272 -9.62 11.71 -11.02
N ILE A 273 -10.90 11.66 -10.64
CA ILE A 273 -11.61 12.78 -10.02
C ILE A 273 -11.67 12.53 -8.53
N ASN A 274 -11.05 13.42 -7.74
CA ASN A 274 -11.10 13.37 -6.28
C ASN A 274 -12.08 14.42 -5.76
N ILE A 275 -13.06 13.98 -4.95
CA ILE A 275 -14.01 14.83 -4.25
C ILE A 275 -13.80 14.61 -2.75
N VAL A 276 -13.50 15.68 -2.03
CA VAL A 276 -13.29 15.67 -0.59
C VAL A 276 -14.25 16.67 0.03
N LEU A 277 -15.22 16.19 0.83
CA LEU A 277 -16.24 17.03 1.46
C LEU A 277 -16.09 17.04 2.97
N ASN A 278 -16.00 18.23 3.53
CA ASN A 278 -16.18 18.46 4.96
C ASN A 278 -17.68 18.51 5.26
N CYS A 279 -18.13 17.59 6.10
CA CYS A 279 -19.54 17.42 6.49
C CYS A 279 -19.85 17.96 7.88
N ASN A 280 -18.92 18.70 8.52
CA ASN A 280 -19.18 19.31 9.83
C ASN A 280 -20.43 20.21 9.76
N ASP A 281 -21.26 20.08 10.77
CA ASP A 281 -22.48 20.88 10.99
C ASP A 281 -23.53 20.78 9.86
N LYS A 282 -23.40 19.79 8.97
CA LYS A 282 -24.34 19.55 7.87
C LYS A 282 -25.23 18.35 8.16
N SER A 283 -26.47 18.45 7.72
CA SER A 283 -27.38 17.30 7.63
C SER A 283 -26.99 16.37 6.49
N VAL A 284 -27.47 15.12 6.53
CA VAL A 284 -27.28 14.18 5.41
C VAL A 284 -27.82 14.74 4.09
N SER A 285 -28.96 15.45 4.12
CA SER A 285 -29.53 16.06 2.91
C SER A 285 -28.58 17.09 2.30
N GLU A 286 -28.04 18.00 3.10
CA GLU A 286 -27.09 19.04 2.62
C GLU A 286 -25.81 18.41 2.07
N VAL A 287 -25.31 17.34 2.69
CA VAL A 287 -24.13 16.60 2.17
C VAL A 287 -24.44 15.98 0.81
N LEU A 288 -25.61 15.35 0.66
CA LEU A 288 -26.03 14.74 -0.61
C LEU A 288 -26.24 15.79 -1.71
N ASP A 289 -26.83 16.94 -1.38
CA ASP A 289 -27.06 18.04 -2.33
C ASP A 289 -25.70 18.65 -2.76
N GLN A 290 -24.79 18.87 -1.82
CA GLN A 290 -23.44 19.34 -2.14
C GLN A 290 -22.69 18.32 -3.03
N LEU A 291 -22.78 17.03 -2.73
CA LEU A 291 -22.16 15.99 -3.52
C LEU A 291 -22.75 15.94 -4.95
N ARG A 292 -24.07 16.07 -5.10
CA ARG A 292 -24.71 16.17 -6.43
C ARG A 292 -24.23 17.37 -7.20
N HIS A 293 -24.12 18.53 -6.55
CA HIS A 293 -23.59 19.74 -7.17
C HIS A 293 -22.13 19.58 -7.61
N GLU A 294 -21.26 19.01 -6.77
CA GLU A 294 -19.87 18.74 -7.12
C GLU A 294 -19.74 17.78 -8.32
N LEU A 295 -20.60 16.76 -8.38
CA LEU A 295 -20.60 15.78 -9.45
C LEU A 295 -21.19 16.33 -10.77
N SER A 296 -22.24 17.16 -10.68
CA SER A 296 -22.90 17.73 -11.89
C SER A 296 -21.98 18.66 -12.68
N ASN A 297 -20.98 19.24 -12.01
CA ASN A 297 -20.02 20.16 -12.62
C ASN A 297 -18.77 19.46 -13.15
N ARG A 298 -18.73 18.12 -13.14
CA ARG A 298 -17.56 17.31 -13.52
C ARG A 298 -17.94 16.26 -14.55
N ASP A 299 -17.17 16.18 -15.60
CA ASP A 299 -17.25 15.06 -16.53
C ASP A 299 -16.60 13.81 -15.90
N CYS A 300 -17.44 12.85 -15.49
CA CYS A 300 -17.02 11.59 -14.88
C CYS A 300 -16.88 10.44 -15.90
N GLN A 301 -17.17 10.68 -17.17
CA GLN A 301 -17.13 9.66 -18.23
C GLN A 301 -15.74 9.03 -18.33
N ASP A 302 -15.68 7.70 -18.28
CA ASP A 302 -14.46 6.90 -18.37
C ASP A 302 -13.36 7.26 -17.35
N LYS A 303 -13.73 7.84 -16.19
CA LYS A 303 -12.80 8.24 -15.13
C LYS A 303 -13.05 7.46 -13.83
N ILE A 304 -12.03 7.35 -13.00
CA ILE A 304 -12.19 6.90 -11.62
C ILE A 304 -12.69 8.09 -10.79
N VAL A 305 -13.74 7.87 -10.00
CA VAL A 305 -14.25 8.87 -9.06
C VAL A 305 -14.00 8.41 -7.63
N THR A 306 -13.26 9.20 -6.86
CA THR A 306 -13.11 8.98 -5.42
C THR A 306 -13.86 10.06 -4.65
N VAL A 307 -14.63 9.65 -3.64
CA VAL A 307 -15.37 10.54 -2.75
C VAL A 307 -14.94 10.26 -1.31
N ARG A 308 -14.40 11.26 -0.63
CA ARG A 308 -14.12 11.22 0.80
C ARG A 308 -15.06 12.14 1.54
N LEU A 309 -15.83 11.58 2.48
CA LEU A 309 -16.68 12.33 3.40
C LEU A 309 -16.07 12.24 4.80
N PHE A 310 -15.92 13.37 5.47
CA PHE A 310 -15.36 13.43 6.82
C PHE A 310 -16.02 14.53 7.65
N GLY A 311 -15.95 14.40 8.98
CA GLY A 311 -16.50 15.37 9.92
C GLY A 311 -17.67 14.84 10.73
N ILE A 312 -18.43 15.73 11.37
CA ILE A 312 -19.52 15.42 12.29
C ILE A 312 -20.83 15.95 11.69
N LEU A 313 -21.74 15.04 11.32
CA LEU A 313 -23.08 15.42 10.84
C LEU A 313 -23.92 16.03 11.95
N SER A 314 -24.61 17.14 11.66
CA SER A 314 -25.55 17.79 12.58
C SER A 314 -26.84 16.98 12.75
N SER A 315 -27.28 16.23 11.72
CA SER A 315 -28.48 15.40 11.76
C SER A 315 -28.45 14.29 10.69
N GLY A 316 -29.18 13.20 10.95
CA GLY A 316 -29.17 11.99 10.16
C GLY A 316 -28.02 11.06 10.54
N LYS A 317 -27.97 9.89 9.94
CA LYS A 317 -26.98 8.86 10.24
C LYS A 317 -26.07 8.59 9.05
N THR A 318 -24.84 8.15 9.30
CA THR A 318 -23.86 7.88 8.22
C THR A 318 -24.33 6.83 7.22
N TYR A 319 -25.21 5.91 7.60
CA TYR A 319 -25.80 4.91 6.71
C TYR A 319 -26.90 5.49 5.81
N ASP A 320 -27.53 6.63 6.16
CA ASP A 320 -28.52 7.30 5.32
C ASP A 320 -27.89 7.84 4.03
N ILE A 321 -26.54 8.01 4.04
CA ILE A 321 -25.76 8.20 2.82
C ILE A 321 -25.61 6.84 2.14
N LYS A 322 -26.54 6.51 1.27
CA LYS A 322 -26.63 5.23 0.55
C LYS A 322 -25.52 5.11 -0.50
N SER A 323 -24.31 4.82 -0.05
CA SER A 323 -23.10 4.79 -0.89
C SER A 323 -23.25 3.88 -2.11
N ASN A 324 -23.89 2.71 -1.95
CA ASN A 324 -24.06 1.76 -3.05
C ASN A 324 -24.98 2.31 -4.17
N GLU A 325 -26.04 3.04 -3.82
CA GLU A 325 -26.93 3.67 -4.81
C GLU A 325 -26.18 4.79 -5.58
N LEU A 326 -25.35 5.57 -4.89
CA LEU A 326 -24.53 6.61 -5.51
C LEU A 326 -23.45 6.01 -6.44
N ILE A 327 -22.79 4.94 -6.00
CA ILE A 327 -21.80 4.23 -6.82
C ILE A 327 -22.46 3.70 -8.10
N GLN A 328 -23.61 3.02 -7.97
CA GLN A 328 -24.31 2.47 -9.11
C GLN A 328 -24.73 3.56 -10.08
N LYS A 329 -25.33 4.64 -9.61
CA LYS A 329 -25.76 5.77 -10.44
C LYS A 329 -24.61 6.44 -11.19
N LEU A 330 -23.44 6.60 -10.54
CA LEU A 330 -22.27 7.17 -11.20
C LEU A 330 -21.70 6.24 -12.27
N LYS A 331 -21.72 4.92 -12.02
CA LYS A 331 -21.31 3.92 -13.02
C LYS A 331 -22.28 3.87 -14.21
N GLU A 332 -23.58 3.96 -13.97
CA GLU A 332 -24.61 4.07 -15.01
C GLU A 332 -24.43 5.34 -15.86
N ASN A 333 -23.94 6.42 -15.26
CA ASN A 333 -23.58 7.68 -15.94
C ASN A 333 -22.16 7.66 -16.55
N GLY A 334 -21.55 6.49 -16.69
CA GLY A 334 -20.31 6.31 -17.44
C GLY A 334 -19.01 6.37 -16.63
N ALA A 335 -19.04 6.53 -15.30
CA ALA A 335 -17.81 6.45 -14.52
C ALA A 335 -17.18 5.05 -14.62
N TYR A 336 -15.86 5.01 -14.84
CA TYR A 336 -15.15 3.74 -14.94
C TYR A 336 -15.19 2.94 -13.65
N GLU A 337 -14.83 3.56 -12.52
CA GLU A 337 -14.96 2.99 -11.18
C GLU A 337 -15.22 4.09 -10.16
N VAL A 338 -15.93 3.76 -9.07
CA VAL A 338 -16.33 4.72 -8.05
C VAL A 338 -16.02 4.19 -6.66
N PHE A 339 -15.34 4.98 -5.85
CA PHE A 339 -15.02 4.66 -4.47
C PHE A 339 -15.54 5.75 -3.53
N ILE A 340 -16.26 5.36 -2.49
CA ILE A 340 -16.76 6.28 -1.45
C ILE A 340 -16.18 5.85 -0.10
N ASN A 341 -15.40 6.74 0.52
CA ASN A 341 -14.87 6.57 1.86
C ASN A 341 -15.55 7.53 2.82
N LYS A 342 -16.19 6.98 3.85
CA LYS A 342 -16.84 7.71 4.94
C LYS A 342 -16.37 7.27 6.33
N ASN A 343 -15.20 6.64 6.43
CA ASN A 343 -14.66 6.13 7.69
C ASN A 343 -14.38 7.25 8.71
N ALA A 344 -14.12 8.47 8.26
CA ALA A 344 -13.91 9.64 9.10
C ALA A 344 -15.18 10.51 9.24
N LEU A 345 -16.36 9.99 8.89
CA LEU A 345 -17.65 10.64 9.04
C LEU A 345 -18.37 10.07 10.26
N THR A 346 -18.76 10.93 11.18
CA THR A 346 -19.49 10.60 12.41
C THR A 346 -20.74 11.44 12.52
N THR A 347 -21.55 11.20 13.55
CA THR A 347 -22.72 12.03 13.90
C THR A 347 -22.54 12.59 15.30
N VAL A 348 -23.25 13.66 15.64
CA VAL A 348 -23.23 14.25 16.99
C VAL A 348 -23.58 13.20 18.05
N GLU A 349 -24.39 12.20 17.71
CA GLU A 349 -24.78 11.10 18.60
C GLU A 349 -23.64 10.09 18.86
N TYR A 350 -22.58 10.08 18.04
CA TYR A 350 -21.43 9.16 18.12
C TYR A 350 -20.11 9.93 18.13
N GLN A 351 -19.90 10.77 19.14
CA GLN A 351 -18.58 11.33 19.35
C GLN A 351 -17.60 10.24 19.80
N ALA A 352 -16.42 10.20 19.20
CA ALA A 352 -15.40 9.27 19.60
C ALA A 352 -14.99 9.48 21.06
N ILE A 353 -15.02 8.41 21.82
CA ILE A 353 -14.58 8.38 23.22
C ILE A 353 -13.06 8.43 23.22
N SER A 354 -12.48 9.42 23.90
CA SER A 354 -11.05 9.46 24.15
C SER A 354 -10.73 8.63 25.39
N VAL A 355 -10.07 7.50 25.21
CA VAL A 355 -9.55 6.68 26.30
C VAL A 355 -8.20 7.25 26.73
N SER A 356 -8.05 7.57 28.02
CA SER A 356 -6.76 8.03 28.57
C SER A 356 -5.77 6.87 28.68
N THR A 357 -4.53 7.11 28.28
CA THR A 357 -3.44 6.15 28.44
C THR A 357 -3.11 5.96 29.91
N GLY A 358 -3.40 4.78 30.48
CA GLY A 358 -3.10 4.42 31.87
C GLY A 358 -4.23 3.73 32.64
N GLU A 359 -5.42 3.59 32.05
CA GLU A 359 -6.54 2.85 32.65
C GLU A 359 -6.41 1.33 32.40
N SER A 360 -6.92 0.52 33.34
CA SER A 360 -7.01 -0.92 33.13
C SER A 360 -8.01 -1.27 32.02
N ASN A 361 -7.86 -2.42 31.39
CA ASN A 361 -8.80 -2.88 30.35
C ASN A 361 -10.26 -2.91 30.87
N GLU A 362 -10.46 -3.24 32.14
CA GLU A 362 -11.77 -3.31 32.80
C GLU A 362 -12.39 -1.91 32.99
N GLU A 363 -11.56 -0.91 33.37
CA GLU A 363 -12.01 0.50 33.50
C GLU A 363 -12.34 1.11 32.15
N ILE A 364 -11.53 0.80 31.12
CA ILE A 364 -11.78 1.22 29.74
C ILE A 364 -13.12 0.59 29.24
N GLU A 365 -13.32 -0.69 29.48
CA GLU A 365 -14.55 -1.41 29.08
C GLU A 365 -15.77 -0.80 29.78
N ALA A 366 -15.70 -0.58 31.09
CA ALA A 366 -16.80 0.03 31.85
C ALA A 366 -17.14 1.45 31.38
N THR A 367 -16.14 2.27 31.07
CA THR A 367 -16.31 3.61 30.54
C THR A 367 -16.97 3.58 29.16
N LEU A 368 -16.47 2.72 28.26
CA LEU A 368 -17.05 2.52 26.92
C LEU A 368 -18.50 2.05 26.99
N ILE A 369 -18.81 1.08 27.85
CA ILE A 369 -20.19 0.58 28.04
C ILE A 369 -21.10 1.70 28.51
N LYS A 370 -20.69 2.47 29.52
CA LYS A 370 -21.48 3.56 30.11
C LYS A 370 -21.79 4.66 29.08
N GLU A 371 -20.78 5.08 28.33
CA GLU A 371 -20.95 6.13 27.33
C GLU A 371 -21.78 5.68 26.14
N HIS A 372 -21.53 4.48 25.59
CA HIS A 372 -22.34 3.95 24.51
C HIS A 372 -23.77 3.57 24.92
N ALA A 373 -23.98 3.04 26.13
CA ALA A 373 -25.31 2.76 26.65
C ALA A 373 -26.17 4.03 26.76
N SER A 374 -25.56 5.17 27.10
CA SER A 374 -26.25 6.46 27.16
C SER A 374 -26.73 6.97 25.80
N GLN A 375 -26.04 6.56 24.71
CA GLN A 375 -26.32 6.96 23.33
C GLN A 375 -27.35 6.06 22.63
N VAL A 376 -27.55 4.83 23.12
CA VAL A 376 -28.46 3.85 22.52
C VAL A 376 -29.87 4.01 23.08
N LYS A 377 -30.81 4.47 22.26
CA LYS A 377 -32.24 4.52 22.61
C LYS A 377 -32.92 3.27 22.11
N ILE A 378 -33.11 2.27 22.99
CA ILE A 378 -33.96 1.11 22.69
C ILE A 378 -35.35 1.35 23.23
N LYS A 379 -36.35 1.25 22.36
CA LYS A 379 -37.75 1.41 22.76
C LYS A 379 -38.10 0.41 23.88
N ASN A 380 -38.61 0.90 25.00
CA ASN A 380 -38.99 0.15 26.22
C ASN A 380 -37.80 -0.26 27.14
N PHE A 381 -36.56 0.21 26.91
CA PHE A 381 -35.45 -0.04 27.83
C PHE A 381 -34.91 1.27 28.38
N PRO A 382 -34.96 1.54 29.70
CA PRO A 382 -34.28 2.64 30.35
C PRO A 382 -32.74 2.47 30.25
N THR A 383 -32.02 3.57 30.12
CA THR A 383 -30.55 3.60 29.89
C THR A 383 -29.76 2.84 30.98
N ASP A 384 -30.15 2.95 32.23
CA ASP A 384 -29.53 2.27 33.38
C ASP A 384 -29.64 0.74 33.31
N LYS A 385 -30.70 0.21 32.69
CA LYS A 385 -30.86 -1.24 32.44
C LYS A 385 -30.04 -1.71 31.23
N ILE A 386 -29.82 -0.86 30.24
CA ILE A 386 -29.05 -1.20 29.03
C ILE A 386 -27.60 -1.46 29.41
N GLU A 387 -26.99 -0.64 30.25
CA GLU A 387 -25.60 -0.80 30.71
C GLU A 387 -25.35 -2.21 31.31
N LYS A 388 -26.20 -2.61 32.26
CA LYS A 388 -26.10 -3.95 32.86
C LYS A 388 -26.26 -5.09 31.85
N LYS A 389 -27.19 -4.94 30.90
CA LYS A 389 -27.47 -5.96 29.87
C LYS A 389 -26.30 -6.07 28.88
N ILE A 390 -25.68 -4.95 28.51
CA ILE A 390 -24.48 -4.95 27.65
C ILE A 390 -23.33 -5.67 28.37
N HIS A 391 -23.07 -5.35 29.63
CA HIS A 391 -22.02 -6.04 30.40
C HIS A 391 -22.27 -7.56 30.48
N GLN A 392 -23.50 -8.00 30.80
CA GLN A 392 -23.85 -9.42 30.80
C GLN A 392 -23.63 -10.09 29.45
N LEU A 393 -23.93 -9.38 28.35
CA LEU A 393 -23.71 -9.89 27.00
C LEU A 393 -22.22 -10.05 26.70
N LEU A 394 -21.40 -9.05 27.04
CA LEU A 394 -19.96 -9.10 26.80
C LEU A 394 -19.30 -10.23 27.59
N VAL A 395 -19.66 -10.40 28.87
CA VAL A 395 -19.20 -11.55 29.68
C VAL A 395 -19.59 -12.89 29.04
N SER A 396 -20.80 -13.00 28.51
CA SER A 396 -21.26 -14.22 27.84
C SER A 396 -20.53 -14.48 26.51
N LEU A 397 -20.22 -13.43 25.75
CA LEU A 397 -19.47 -13.51 24.48
C LEU A 397 -17.97 -13.78 24.71
N GLY A 398 -17.42 -13.30 25.81
CA GLY A 398 -16.02 -13.53 26.22
C GLY A 398 -15.77 -14.93 26.78
N SER A 399 -16.82 -15.73 27.04
CA SER A 399 -16.66 -17.11 27.56
C SER A 399 -16.10 -18.02 26.46
N GLU A 400 -15.03 -18.75 26.80
CA GLU A 400 -14.46 -19.74 25.87
C GLU A 400 -15.38 -20.94 25.70
N ARG A 401 -15.42 -21.47 24.47
CA ARG A 401 -16.13 -22.71 24.19
C ARG A 401 -15.48 -23.88 24.94
N GLN A 402 -16.23 -24.59 25.76
CA GLN A 402 -15.72 -25.77 26.47
C GLN A 402 -15.25 -26.86 25.49
N ILE A 403 -14.13 -27.49 25.83
CA ILE A 403 -13.55 -28.58 25.03
C ILE A 403 -14.60 -29.71 24.91
N GLY A 404 -14.89 -30.12 23.67
CA GLY A 404 -15.88 -31.14 23.36
C GLY A 404 -17.28 -30.64 22.96
N THR A 405 -17.58 -29.37 23.15
CA THR A 405 -18.85 -28.79 22.69
C THR A 405 -18.81 -28.52 21.18
N LYS A 406 -19.83 -28.93 20.43
CA LYS A 406 -19.94 -28.60 19.00
C LYS A 406 -20.11 -27.10 18.80
N VAL A 407 -19.56 -26.56 17.72
CA VAL A 407 -19.67 -25.12 17.39
C VAL A 407 -21.13 -24.69 17.29
N MET A 408 -21.98 -25.53 16.72
CA MET A 408 -23.40 -25.26 16.55
C MET A 408 -24.15 -25.13 17.89
N ASP A 409 -23.86 -26.03 18.83
CA ASP A 409 -24.46 -26.03 20.16
C ASP A 409 -24.02 -24.82 21.00
N TYR A 410 -22.73 -24.43 20.85
CA TYR A 410 -22.18 -23.22 21.48
C TYR A 410 -22.85 -21.95 20.93
N ASN A 411 -23.00 -21.84 19.60
CA ASN A 411 -23.66 -20.68 18.95
C ASN A 411 -25.14 -20.60 19.33
N ASP A 412 -25.84 -21.73 19.44
CA ASP A 412 -27.23 -21.78 19.88
C ASP A 412 -27.37 -21.38 21.36
N SER A 413 -26.45 -21.80 22.22
CA SER A 413 -26.38 -21.36 23.61
C SER A 413 -26.19 -19.84 23.73
N LEU A 414 -25.24 -19.25 22.98
CA LEU A 414 -25.02 -17.80 22.97
C LEU A 414 -26.27 -17.05 22.49
N LYS A 415 -26.94 -17.58 21.46
CA LYS A 415 -28.21 -17.01 20.95
C LYS A 415 -29.34 -17.05 21.98
N GLN A 416 -29.47 -18.14 22.72
CA GLN A 416 -30.48 -18.25 23.80
C GLN A 416 -30.13 -17.29 24.96
N THR A 417 -28.87 -17.16 25.31
CA THR A 417 -28.42 -16.20 26.32
C THR A 417 -28.73 -14.76 25.90
N PHE A 418 -28.48 -14.39 24.65
CA PHE A 418 -28.84 -13.06 24.11
C PHE A 418 -30.38 -12.80 24.24
N LEU A 419 -31.20 -13.76 23.79
CA LEU A 419 -32.66 -13.64 23.87
C LEU A 419 -33.14 -13.48 25.31
N SER A 420 -32.51 -14.20 26.25
CA SER A 420 -32.83 -14.10 27.67
C SER A 420 -32.42 -12.76 28.29
N ILE A 421 -31.19 -12.27 28.01
CA ILE A 421 -30.69 -10.98 28.50
C ILE A 421 -31.61 -9.84 28.06
N PHE A 422 -32.05 -9.85 26.81
CA PHE A 422 -32.89 -8.79 26.25
C PHE A 422 -34.41 -9.07 26.37
N GLU A 423 -34.81 -10.15 27.07
CA GLU A 423 -36.22 -10.51 27.30
C GLU A 423 -37.02 -10.62 26.00
N ILE A 424 -36.37 -11.08 24.93
CA ILE A 424 -37.00 -11.25 23.63
C ILE A 424 -37.71 -12.61 23.59
N HIS A 425 -39.03 -12.60 23.73
CA HIS A 425 -39.84 -13.81 23.58
C HIS A 425 -40.14 -14.07 22.09
N LYS A 426 -39.84 -15.27 21.60
CA LYS A 426 -40.27 -15.70 20.27
C LYS A 426 -41.80 -15.67 20.23
N THR A 427 -42.38 -14.75 19.48
CA THR A 427 -43.80 -14.81 19.12
C THR A 427 -44.01 -16.13 18.40
N LYS A 428 -44.85 -17.02 18.96
CA LYS A 428 -45.27 -18.24 18.27
C LYS A 428 -45.93 -17.83 16.95
N GLU A 429 -45.29 -18.18 15.83
CA GLU A 429 -45.98 -18.13 14.53
C GLU A 429 -47.25 -18.96 14.64
N ARG A 430 -48.39 -18.31 14.56
CA ARG A 430 -49.69 -18.98 14.33
C ARG A 430 -49.61 -19.59 12.94
N LYS A 431 -49.47 -20.93 12.89
CA LYS A 431 -49.82 -21.68 11.68
C LYS A 431 -51.31 -21.45 11.42
N GLN A 432 -51.61 -20.81 10.33
CA GLN A 432 -52.86 -20.99 9.58
C GLN A 432 -52.49 -21.59 8.23
#